data_c70901dc1a88317070a27c74fcd2b482
#
_entry.id   c70901dc1a88317070a27c74fcd2b482
#
_cell.length_a   1.000
_cell.length_b   1.000
_cell.length_c   1.000
_cell.angle_alpha   90.00
_cell.angle_beta   90.00
_cell.angle_gamma   90.00
#
_symmetry.space_group_name_H-M   'P 1'
#
loop_
_entity.id
_entity.type
_entity.pdbx_description
1 polymer ?
#
loop_
_entity_poly.entity_id
_entity_poly.type
_entity_poly.pdbx_seq_one_letter_code
_entity_poly.pdbx_strand_id
1 'polypeptide(L)'
;METGAQEKYRILVATDFSELGSLAFAEAISLARRNPYAELHVVAVVDKEASEIVPVQDRHASYVQITDHLRERLISETQRMLGPDPARRVPSIVHVRLGAIAEQIAALAGEISADLVVVGTHGRRGVRHLLIGSVAEKAVRLSPCPVLVVRAKNTHVLDNLPAIEPPCPQCVKAREESSG
;
A
#
# COMPACT_ATOMS: atom_id res chain seq x y z
N MET A 1 17.90 -26.41 -23.31
CA MET A 1 16.76 -25.45 -23.32
C MET A 1 16.43 -25.19 -21.85
N GLU A 2 17.02 -24.17 -21.28
CA GLU A 2 16.60 -23.70 -19.95
C GLU A 2 15.22 -23.06 -20.10
N THR A 3 14.21 -23.72 -19.57
CA THR A 3 12.92 -23.10 -19.31
C THR A 3 13.16 -22.02 -18.28
N GLY A 4 13.40 -20.79 -18.73
CA GLY A 4 13.49 -19.64 -17.84
C GLY A 4 12.23 -19.57 -17.02
N ALA A 5 12.35 -19.89 -15.73
CA ALA A 5 11.29 -19.67 -14.78
C ALA A 5 10.95 -18.18 -14.85
N GLN A 6 9.77 -17.87 -15.34
CA GLN A 6 9.33 -16.50 -15.53
C GLN A 6 9.27 -15.83 -14.16
N GLU A 7 10.08 -14.80 -13.98
CA GLU A 7 10.28 -14.15 -12.69
C GLU A 7 8.97 -13.50 -12.24
N LYS A 8 8.55 -13.80 -11.00
CA LYS A 8 7.32 -13.24 -10.42
C LYS A 8 7.51 -11.75 -10.16
N TYR A 9 6.51 -10.97 -10.49
CA TYR A 9 6.45 -9.55 -10.12
C TYR A 9 5.73 -9.39 -8.79
N ARG A 10 6.46 -9.08 -7.72
CA ARG A 10 5.95 -9.03 -6.34
C ARG A 10 5.55 -7.63 -5.93
N ILE A 11 4.28 -7.45 -5.68
CA ILE A 11 3.72 -6.19 -5.20
C ILE A 11 3.43 -6.33 -3.71
N LEU A 12 4.09 -5.54 -2.88
CA LEU A 12 3.84 -5.45 -1.44
C LEU A 12 2.92 -4.28 -1.14
N VAL A 13 1.73 -4.52 -0.60
CA VAL A 13 0.84 -3.46 -0.11
C VAL A 13 0.71 -3.48 1.39
N ALA A 14 0.88 -2.31 2.03
CA ALA A 14 0.66 -2.14 3.46
C ALA A 14 -0.74 -1.58 3.73
N THR A 15 -1.44 -2.17 4.69
CA THR A 15 -2.77 -1.73 5.11
C THR A 15 -2.85 -1.59 6.63
N ASP A 16 -3.58 -0.57 7.07
CA ASP A 16 -3.99 -0.36 8.47
C ASP A 16 -5.52 -0.47 8.62
N PHE A 17 -6.20 -0.95 7.57
CA PHE A 17 -7.66 -1.04 7.46
C PHE A 17 -8.37 0.32 7.50
N SER A 18 -7.68 1.42 7.27
CA SER A 18 -8.28 2.73 7.03
C SER A 18 -8.84 2.84 5.62
N GLU A 19 -9.61 3.88 5.36
CA GLU A 19 -10.13 4.18 4.02
C GLU A 19 -8.99 4.36 3.00
N LEU A 20 -7.93 5.09 3.37
CA LEU A 20 -6.76 5.30 2.51
C LEU A 20 -5.91 4.03 2.34
N GLY A 21 -5.83 3.19 3.37
CA GLY A 21 -5.26 1.85 3.27
C GLY A 21 -6.03 0.98 2.29
N SER A 22 -7.36 1.06 2.29
CA SER A 22 -8.23 0.34 1.34
C SER A 22 -8.06 0.85 -0.09
N LEU A 23 -7.87 2.16 -0.30
CA LEU A 23 -7.56 2.72 -1.63
C LEU A 23 -6.20 2.22 -2.15
N ALA A 24 -5.17 2.21 -1.30
CA ALA A 24 -3.86 1.66 -1.66
C ALA A 24 -3.96 0.18 -2.04
N PHE A 25 -4.76 -0.58 -1.28
CA PHE A 25 -5.00 -1.99 -1.56
C PHE A 25 -5.72 -2.20 -2.90
N ALA A 26 -6.78 -1.43 -3.18
CA ALA A 26 -7.49 -1.49 -4.45
C ALA A 26 -6.57 -1.18 -5.65
N GLU A 27 -5.67 -0.19 -5.51
CA GLU A 27 -4.69 0.13 -6.55
C GLU A 27 -3.68 -0.99 -6.75
N ALA A 28 -3.16 -1.59 -5.66
CA ALA A 28 -2.27 -2.74 -5.74
C ALA A 28 -2.91 -3.93 -6.47
N ILE A 29 -4.18 -4.24 -6.19
CA ILE A 29 -4.95 -5.27 -6.91
C ILE A 29 -5.12 -4.90 -8.39
N SER A 30 -5.42 -3.63 -8.69
CA SER A 30 -5.56 -3.15 -10.07
C SER A 30 -4.27 -3.36 -10.87
N LEU A 31 -3.12 -3.02 -10.27
CA LEU A 31 -1.81 -3.25 -10.88
C LEU A 31 -1.50 -4.73 -11.05
N ALA A 32 -1.75 -5.54 -10.02
CA ALA A 32 -1.52 -6.99 -10.07
C ALA A 32 -2.34 -7.66 -11.18
N ARG A 33 -3.60 -7.25 -11.37
CA ARG A 33 -4.47 -7.81 -12.42
C ARG A 33 -4.01 -7.49 -13.85
N ARG A 34 -3.18 -6.46 -14.04
CA ARG A 34 -2.61 -6.09 -15.35
C ARG A 34 -1.35 -6.88 -15.70
N ASN A 35 -0.77 -7.56 -14.71
CA ASN A 35 0.44 -8.36 -14.89
C ASN A 35 0.15 -9.83 -14.55
N PRO A 36 0.18 -10.76 -15.53
CA PRO A 36 -0.13 -12.18 -15.31
C PRO A 36 0.87 -12.89 -14.40
N TYR A 37 2.04 -12.29 -14.16
CA TYR A 37 3.09 -12.82 -13.29
C TYR A 37 3.08 -12.18 -11.90
N ALA A 38 2.12 -11.29 -11.63
CA ALA A 38 2.04 -10.62 -10.35
C ALA A 38 1.67 -11.57 -9.21
N GLU A 39 2.35 -11.38 -8.09
CA GLU A 39 2.03 -11.97 -6.79
C GLU A 39 1.83 -10.82 -5.80
N LEU A 40 0.70 -10.81 -5.10
CA LEU A 40 0.34 -9.75 -4.17
C LEU A 40 0.69 -10.16 -2.74
N HIS A 41 1.56 -9.41 -2.09
CA HIS A 41 1.87 -9.55 -0.68
C HIS A 41 1.14 -8.44 0.09
N VAL A 42 0.35 -8.81 1.09
CA VAL A 42 -0.42 -7.86 1.90
C VAL A 42 0.12 -7.87 3.31
N VAL A 43 0.55 -6.73 3.82
CA VAL A 43 1.11 -6.62 5.17
C VAL A 43 0.29 -5.70 6.06
N ALA A 44 0.06 -6.16 7.29
CA ALA A 44 -0.35 -5.32 8.40
C ALA A 44 0.74 -5.35 9.49
N VAL A 45 1.06 -4.19 10.04
CA VAL A 45 2.08 -4.05 11.06
C VAL A 45 1.44 -3.59 12.36
N VAL A 46 1.70 -4.33 13.44
CA VAL A 46 1.36 -3.92 14.82
C VAL A 46 2.48 -3.02 15.31
N ASP A 47 2.13 -1.77 15.62
CA ASP A 47 3.07 -0.81 16.17
C ASP A 47 3.54 -1.25 17.57
N LYS A 48 4.84 -1.21 17.79
CA LYS A 48 5.46 -1.60 19.06
C LYS A 48 4.97 -0.71 20.21
N GLU A 49 4.75 0.57 19.95
CA GLU A 49 4.23 1.51 20.96
C GLU A 49 2.81 1.16 21.41
N ALA A 50 1.96 0.67 20.50
CA ALA A 50 0.61 0.21 20.86
C ALA A 50 0.62 -1.05 21.72
N SER A 51 1.72 -1.80 21.72
CA SER A 51 1.89 -3.05 22.47
C SER A 51 2.49 -2.87 23.85
N GLU A 52 3.05 -1.70 24.18
CA GLU A 52 3.61 -1.40 25.51
C GLU A 52 2.55 -1.24 26.61
N ILE A 53 1.28 -1.11 26.22
CA ILE A 53 0.13 -1.01 27.13
C ILE A 53 -0.16 -2.33 27.86
N VAL A 54 0.39 -3.46 27.37
CA VAL A 54 0.16 -4.80 27.96
C VAL A 54 1.21 -5.10 29.03
N PRO A 55 0.81 -5.55 30.25
CA PRO A 55 1.74 -5.96 31.30
C PRO A 55 2.76 -6.99 30.79
N VAL A 56 4.02 -6.87 31.25
CA VAL A 56 5.15 -7.70 30.77
C VAL A 56 4.90 -9.21 30.91
N GLN A 57 4.17 -9.62 31.95
CA GLN A 57 3.88 -11.03 32.26
C GLN A 57 2.94 -11.69 31.24
N ASP A 58 2.07 -10.89 30.57
CA ASP A 58 1.07 -11.39 29.62
C ASP A 58 1.42 -11.05 28.16
N ARG A 59 2.54 -10.37 27.92
CA ARG A 59 2.90 -9.84 26.60
C ARG A 59 2.97 -10.93 25.53
N HIS A 60 3.56 -12.07 25.83
CA HIS A 60 3.74 -13.13 24.83
C HIS A 60 2.39 -13.71 24.36
N ALA A 61 1.53 -14.08 25.30
CA ALA A 61 0.19 -14.60 25.01
C ALA A 61 -0.67 -13.55 24.29
N SER A 62 -0.58 -12.28 24.73
CA SER A 62 -1.31 -11.17 24.09
C SER A 62 -0.79 -10.87 22.67
N TYR A 63 0.51 -10.98 22.42
CA TYR A 63 1.05 -10.79 21.05
C TYR A 63 0.59 -11.88 20.10
N VAL A 64 0.60 -13.15 20.52
CA VAL A 64 0.11 -14.26 19.69
C VAL A 64 -1.36 -14.03 19.35
N GLN A 65 -2.20 -13.73 20.32
CA GLN A 65 -3.63 -13.45 20.10
C GLN A 65 -3.87 -12.25 19.18
N ILE A 66 -3.13 -11.16 19.36
CA ILE A 66 -3.26 -9.95 18.51
C ILE A 66 -2.83 -10.28 17.07
N THR A 67 -1.73 -10.99 16.90
CA THR A 67 -1.24 -11.33 15.57
C THR A 67 -2.14 -12.32 14.85
N ASP A 68 -2.71 -13.29 15.54
CA ASP A 68 -3.63 -14.27 14.99
C ASP A 68 -4.94 -13.59 14.56
N HIS A 69 -5.54 -12.78 15.44
CA HIS A 69 -6.73 -12.01 15.10
C HIS A 69 -6.50 -11.05 13.92
N LEU A 70 -5.34 -10.38 13.90
CA LEU A 70 -4.97 -9.49 12.80
C LEU A 70 -4.77 -10.26 11.49
N ARG A 71 -4.19 -11.45 11.57
CA ARG A 71 -4.01 -12.36 10.42
C ARG A 71 -5.35 -12.80 9.83
N GLU A 72 -6.28 -13.24 10.67
CA GLU A 72 -7.63 -13.65 10.23
C GLU A 72 -8.37 -12.48 9.56
N ARG A 73 -8.30 -11.31 10.17
CA ARG A 73 -8.87 -10.08 9.60
C ARG A 73 -8.24 -9.74 8.25
N LEU A 74 -6.92 -9.84 8.14
CA LEU A 74 -6.20 -9.54 6.91
C LEU A 74 -6.53 -10.53 5.79
N ILE A 75 -6.67 -11.81 6.11
CA ILE A 75 -7.12 -12.85 5.17
C ILE A 75 -8.51 -12.53 4.67
N SER A 76 -9.45 -12.27 5.58
CA SER A 76 -10.84 -11.94 5.24
C SER A 76 -10.94 -10.68 4.37
N GLU A 77 -10.21 -9.63 4.72
CA GLU A 77 -10.16 -8.40 3.93
C GLU A 77 -9.55 -8.63 2.55
N THR A 78 -8.47 -9.40 2.46
CA THR A 78 -7.82 -9.74 1.19
C THR A 78 -8.79 -10.50 0.28
N GLN A 79 -9.48 -11.50 0.80
CA GLN A 79 -10.49 -12.27 0.05
C GLN A 79 -11.64 -11.38 -0.42
N ARG A 80 -12.13 -10.50 0.45
CA ARG A 80 -13.19 -9.54 0.12
C ARG A 80 -12.76 -8.59 -1.01
N MET A 81 -11.54 -8.05 -0.95
CA MET A 81 -10.99 -7.12 -1.93
C MET A 81 -10.70 -7.77 -3.28
N LEU A 82 -10.21 -9.00 -3.27
CA LEU A 82 -9.97 -9.78 -4.50
C LEU A 82 -11.26 -10.21 -5.17
N GLY A 83 -12.33 -10.40 -4.40
CA GLY A 83 -13.62 -10.87 -4.91
C GLY A 83 -13.65 -12.36 -5.27
N PRO A 84 -14.83 -12.88 -5.61
CA PRO A 84 -15.03 -14.32 -5.81
C PRO A 84 -14.68 -14.83 -7.21
N ASP A 85 -14.41 -13.94 -8.18
CA ASP A 85 -14.21 -14.31 -9.58
C ASP A 85 -12.88 -15.05 -9.80
N PRO A 86 -12.89 -16.36 -10.13
CA PRO A 86 -11.67 -17.13 -10.36
C PRO A 86 -10.82 -16.62 -11.53
N ALA A 87 -11.45 -16.03 -12.56
CA ALA A 87 -10.77 -15.51 -13.74
C ALA A 87 -9.94 -14.24 -13.43
N ARG A 88 -10.25 -13.59 -12.31
CA ARG A 88 -9.54 -12.39 -11.83
C ARG A 88 -8.66 -12.67 -10.62
N ARG A 89 -8.36 -13.94 -10.37
CA ARG A 89 -7.60 -14.36 -9.20
C ARG A 89 -6.16 -13.89 -9.31
N VAL A 90 -5.71 -13.14 -8.29
CA VAL A 90 -4.32 -12.74 -8.08
C VAL A 90 -3.76 -13.63 -6.96
N PRO A 91 -2.66 -14.35 -7.16
CA PRO A 91 -1.97 -15.06 -6.08
C PRO A 91 -1.65 -14.07 -4.96
N SER A 92 -2.01 -14.40 -3.72
CA SER A 92 -1.83 -13.47 -2.60
C SER A 92 -1.32 -14.17 -1.34
N ILE A 93 -0.41 -13.49 -0.63
CA ILE A 93 0.18 -13.92 0.62
C ILE A 93 -0.03 -12.81 1.64
N VAL A 94 -0.48 -13.17 2.85
CA VAL A 94 -0.67 -12.21 3.94
C VAL A 94 0.45 -12.30 4.96
N HIS A 95 0.88 -11.14 5.46
CA HIS A 95 1.93 -10.99 6.44
C HIS A 95 1.45 -10.15 7.62
N VAL A 96 1.78 -10.58 8.82
CA VAL A 96 1.61 -9.77 10.03
C VAL A 96 3.00 -9.56 10.63
N ARG A 97 3.33 -8.32 10.92
CA ARG A 97 4.62 -7.91 11.48
C ARG A 97 4.42 -7.12 12.78
N LEU A 98 5.44 -7.13 13.62
CA LEU A 98 5.50 -6.36 14.87
C LEU A 98 6.68 -5.39 14.80
N GLY A 99 6.49 -4.15 15.18
CA GLY A 99 7.57 -3.17 15.27
C GLY A 99 7.25 -1.83 14.64
N ALA A 100 8.28 -1.06 14.33
CA ALA A 100 8.13 0.22 13.66
C ALA A 100 7.61 0.03 12.23
N ILE A 101 6.50 0.67 11.89
CA ILE A 101 5.68 0.33 10.71
C ILE A 101 6.49 0.42 9.41
N ALA A 102 7.14 1.55 9.16
CA ALA A 102 7.86 1.78 7.90
C ALA A 102 9.08 0.86 7.76
N GLU A 103 9.79 0.61 8.85
CA GLU A 103 10.94 -0.28 8.92
C GLU A 103 10.53 -1.73 8.63
N GLN A 104 9.39 -2.16 9.17
CA GLN A 104 8.86 -3.52 8.92
C GLN A 104 8.38 -3.70 7.48
N ILE A 105 7.81 -2.66 6.88
CA ILE A 105 7.43 -2.67 5.46
C ILE A 105 8.69 -2.78 4.58
N ALA A 106 9.72 -1.97 4.84
CA ALA A 106 10.96 -1.99 4.07
C ALA A 106 11.73 -3.31 4.23
N ALA A 107 11.81 -3.85 5.46
CA ALA A 107 12.43 -5.14 5.73
C ALA A 107 11.72 -6.28 4.96
N LEU A 108 10.39 -6.32 5.03
CA LEU A 108 9.62 -7.32 4.30
C LEU A 108 9.78 -7.17 2.78
N ALA A 109 9.81 -5.94 2.26
CA ALA A 109 10.07 -5.70 0.84
C ALA A 109 11.41 -6.30 0.39
N GLY A 110 12.46 -6.16 1.20
CA GLY A 110 13.76 -6.79 0.94
C GLY A 110 13.71 -8.32 1.05
N GLU A 111 13.10 -8.87 2.11
CA GLU A 111 12.99 -10.31 2.34
C GLU A 111 12.28 -11.05 1.18
N ILE A 112 11.22 -10.46 0.64
CA ILE A 112 10.47 -11.07 -0.46
C ILE A 112 11.00 -10.65 -1.84
N SER A 113 12.03 -9.81 -1.90
CA SER A 113 12.50 -9.19 -3.16
C SER A 113 11.34 -8.54 -3.91
N ALA A 114 10.63 -7.61 -3.24
CA ALA A 114 9.49 -6.91 -3.83
C ALA A 114 9.93 -5.99 -4.99
N ASP A 115 9.14 -5.95 -6.05
CA ASP A 115 9.35 -5.06 -7.20
C ASP A 115 8.66 -3.71 -7.01
N LEU A 116 7.63 -3.67 -6.16
CA LEU A 116 6.86 -2.49 -5.87
C LEU A 116 6.28 -2.55 -4.45
N VAL A 117 6.43 -1.46 -3.71
CA VAL A 117 5.70 -1.22 -2.45
C VAL A 117 4.55 -0.24 -2.70
N VAL A 118 3.37 -0.52 -2.16
CA VAL A 118 2.18 0.35 -2.26
C VAL A 118 1.72 0.73 -0.86
N VAL A 119 1.59 2.02 -0.60
CA VAL A 119 1.15 2.56 0.70
C VAL A 119 0.14 3.68 0.52
N GLY A 120 -0.76 3.87 1.49
CA GLY A 120 -1.62 5.05 1.55
C GLY A 120 -0.86 6.29 2.05
N THR A 121 -1.31 7.49 1.66
CA THR A 121 -0.70 8.75 2.14
C THR A 121 -0.81 8.95 3.64
N HIS A 122 -1.90 8.50 4.28
CA HIS A 122 -2.17 8.63 5.71
C HIS A 122 -2.81 7.35 6.22
N GLY A 123 -2.59 7.04 7.50
CA GLY A 123 -3.25 5.97 8.21
C GLY A 123 -4.33 6.52 9.17
N ARG A 124 -4.71 5.73 10.17
CA ARG A 124 -5.75 6.04 11.17
C ARG A 124 -5.56 7.36 11.92
N ARG A 125 -4.32 7.88 12.04
CA ARG A 125 -3.96 9.10 12.77
C ARG A 125 -3.73 10.30 11.85
N GLY A 126 -4.04 10.18 10.55
CA GLY A 126 -3.66 11.16 9.53
C GLY A 126 -4.33 12.52 9.69
N VAL A 127 -3.53 13.57 9.77
CA VAL A 127 -3.99 14.97 9.72
C VAL A 127 -4.23 15.34 8.27
N ARG A 128 -5.46 15.72 7.92
CA ARG A 128 -5.93 15.96 6.52
C ARG A 128 -5.18 17.06 5.75
N HIS A 129 -4.29 17.82 6.42
CA HIS A 129 -3.58 18.96 5.84
C HIS A 129 -2.09 18.71 5.56
N LEU A 130 -1.53 17.55 5.89
CA LEU A 130 -0.15 17.19 5.57
C LEU A 130 -0.08 16.47 4.22
N LEU A 131 0.89 16.83 3.41
CA LEU A 131 1.05 16.33 2.03
C LEU A 131 1.33 14.83 1.95
N ILE A 132 2.11 14.28 2.88
CA ILE A 132 2.45 12.84 2.98
C ILE A 132 2.57 12.50 4.48
N GLY A 133 1.99 11.36 4.90
CA GLY A 133 2.10 10.87 6.28
C GLY A 133 3.49 10.29 6.59
N SER A 134 3.86 10.32 7.87
CA SER A 134 5.19 9.91 8.35
C SER A 134 5.58 8.48 7.95
N VAL A 135 4.62 7.56 7.92
CA VAL A 135 4.85 6.17 7.49
C VAL A 135 5.16 6.11 6.00
N ALA A 136 4.37 6.80 5.16
CA ALA A 136 4.59 6.82 3.72
C ALA A 136 5.93 7.48 3.37
N GLU A 137 6.26 8.61 4.00
CA GLU A 137 7.56 9.29 3.82
C GLU A 137 8.74 8.39 4.19
N LYS A 138 8.67 7.73 5.35
CA LYS A 138 9.72 6.79 5.77
C LYS A 138 9.79 5.56 4.85
N ALA A 139 8.65 5.02 4.40
CA ALA A 139 8.62 3.90 3.48
C ALA A 139 9.33 4.24 2.16
N VAL A 140 9.11 5.45 1.60
CA VAL A 140 9.83 5.92 0.40
C VAL A 140 11.34 5.97 0.63
N ARG A 141 11.79 6.40 1.81
CA ARG A 141 13.23 6.50 2.11
C ARG A 141 13.91 5.17 2.39
N LEU A 142 13.20 4.21 2.97
CA LEU A 142 13.77 2.96 3.47
C LEU A 142 13.58 1.79 2.51
N SER A 143 12.61 1.87 1.60
CA SER A 143 12.29 0.78 0.68
C SER A 143 13.44 0.45 -0.27
N PRO A 144 13.76 -0.85 -0.48
CA PRO A 144 14.77 -1.27 -1.45
C PRO A 144 14.29 -1.22 -2.91
N CYS A 145 13.01 -0.95 -3.15
CA CYS A 145 12.37 -0.89 -4.47
C CYS A 145 11.46 0.34 -4.60
N PRO A 146 10.93 0.65 -5.78
CA PRO A 146 9.98 1.74 -6.00
C PRO A 146 8.79 1.69 -5.03
N VAL A 147 8.30 2.87 -4.62
CA VAL A 147 7.15 3.02 -3.73
C VAL A 147 6.07 3.85 -4.41
N LEU A 148 4.87 3.29 -4.51
CA LEU A 148 3.66 3.99 -4.94
C LEU A 148 2.90 4.48 -3.71
N VAL A 149 2.79 5.81 -3.59
CA VAL A 149 2.01 6.45 -2.53
C VAL A 149 0.63 6.80 -3.08
N VAL A 150 -0.41 6.14 -2.58
CA VAL A 150 -1.79 6.29 -3.04
C VAL A 150 -2.53 7.29 -2.17
N ARG A 151 -3.21 8.24 -2.80
CA ARG A 151 -4.11 9.21 -2.15
C ARG A 151 -5.46 9.23 -2.83
N ALA A 152 -6.48 9.66 -2.10
CA ALA A 152 -7.78 9.91 -2.71
C ALA A 152 -7.67 10.99 -3.81
N LYS A 153 -8.37 10.80 -4.92
CA LYS A 153 -8.47 11.83 -5.96
C LYS A 153 -9.13 13.08 -5.37
N ASN A 154 -8.47 14.20 -5.54
CA ASN A 154 -8.99 15.51 -5.16
C ASN A 154 -8.87 16.46 -6.35
N THR A 155 -9.96 16.65 -7.07
CA THR A 155 -10.01 17.52 -8.26
C THR A 155 -9.93 19.00 -7.89
N HIS A 156 -10.32 19.39 -6.66
CA HIS A 156 -10.29 20.79 -6.21
C HIS A 156 -8.87 21.35 -5.98
N VAL A 157 -7.85 20.49 -5.94
CA VAL A 157 -6.45 20.97 -5.84
C VAL A 157 -6.05 21.73 -7.09
N LEU A 158 -6.63 21.41 -8.25
CA LEU A 158 -6.32 22.07 -9.52
C LEU A 158 -6.82 23.51 -9.57
N ASP A 159 -7.89 23.82 -8.81
CA ASP A 159 -8.50 25.15 -8.78
C ASP A 159 -7.59 26.19 -8.08
N ASN A 160 -6.63 25.73 -7.29
CA ASN A 160 -5.73 26.59 -6.50
C ASN A 160 -4.27 26.55 -7.00
N LEU A 161 -3.99 25.87 -8.11
CA LEU A 161 -2.64 25.92 -8.67
C LEU A 161 -2.42 27.25 -9.39
N PRO A 162 -1.25 27.90 -9.19
CA PRO A 162 -0.92 29.10 -9.93
C PRO A 162 -0.90 28.80 -11.43
N ALA A 163 -1.45 29.71 -12.22
CA ALA A 163 -1.36 29.60 -13.68
C ALA A 163 0.11 29.58 -14.10
N ILE A 164 0.45 28.69 -15.03
CA ILE A 164 1.78 28.70 -15.66
C ILE A 164 1.79 29.82 -16.69
N GLU A 165 2.61 30.82 -16.47
CA GLU A 165 2.77 31.95 -17.39
C GLU A 165 4.18 32.01 -17.99
N PRO A 166 4.31 32.10 -19.27
CA PRO A 166 3.24 32.00 -20.30
C PRO A 166 2.74 30.55 -20.44
N PRO A 167 1.44 30.34 -20.71
CA PRO A 167 0.92 28.99 -20.90
C PRO A 167 1.52 28.36 -22.15
N CYS A 168 1.92 27.10 -22.07
CA CYS A 168 2.42 26.34 -23.21
C CYS A 168 1.34 26.23 -24.28
N PRO A 169 1.58 26.70 -25.54
CA PRO A 169 0.56 26.69 -26.60
C PRO A 169 0.00 25.30 -26.88
N GLN A 170 0.82 24.24 -26.77
CA GLN A 170 0.39 22.85 -26.97
C GLN A 170 -0.53 22.39 -25.85
N CYS A 171 -0.26 22.78 -24.58
CA CYS A 171 -1.13 22.45 -23.45
C CYS A 171 -2.48 23.19 -23.53
N VAL A 172 -2.50 24.45 -24.03
CA VAL A 172 -3.74 25.19 -24.25
C VAL A 172 -4.59 24.48 -25.29
N LYS A 173 -4.01 24.15 -26.44
CA LYS A 173 -4.68 23.43 -27.52
C LYS A 173 -5.25 22.08 -27.07
N ALA A 174 -4.48 21.27 -26.32
CA ALA A 174 -4.94 20.01 -25.79
C ALA A 174 -6.12 20.15 -24.81
N ARG A 175 -6.18 21.22 -24.02
CA ARG A 175 -7.32 21.52 -23.14
C ARG A 175 -8.57 21.88 -23.91
N GLU A 176 -8.45 22.71 -24.94
CA GLU A 176 -9.57 23.10 -25.81
C GLU A 176 -10.18 21.87 -26.50
N GLU A 177 -9.34 20.96 -27.01
CA GLU A 177 -9.75 19.71 -27.65
C GLU A 177 -10.40 18.72 -26.68
N SER A 178 -10.04 18.74 -25.38
CA SER A 178 -10.60 17.83 -24.36
C SER A 178 -11.87 18.34 -23.68
N SER A 179 -12.23 19.60 -23.90
CA SER A 179 -13.40 20.27 -23.30
C SER A 179 -14.64 20.27 -24.17
N GLY A 180 -14.59 19.68 -25.37
CA GLY A 180 -15.70 19.40 -26.26
C GLY A 180 -16.13 17.95 -26.22
#